data_79f2c005d2f2292943e806118629eb19
#
_entry.id   79f2c005d2f2292943e806118629eb19
#
_cell.length_a   1.000
_cell.length_b   1.000
_cell.length_c   1.000
_cell.angle_alpha   90.00
_cell.angle_beta   90.00
_cell.angle_gamma   90.00
#
_symmetry.space_group_name_H-M   'P 1'
#
loop_
_entity.id
_entity.type
_entity.pdbx_description
1 polymer ?
#
loop_
_entity_poly.entity_id
_entity_poly.type
_entity_poly.pdbx_seq_one_letter_code
_entity_poly.pdbx_strand_id
1 'polypeptide(L)'
;MSYKLEFEGRVKKDFAGIGKENSVIIMKVLSEFATNFSCEYEQELLKTTKIKALKGSYERLYRLRIRSFRAIYKKKNNELIILVLRVVARKDAYRE
;
A
#
# COMPACT_ATOMS: atom_id res chain seq x y z
N MET A 1 -5.98 -15.90 9.66
CA MET A 1 -7.00 -14.96 9.18
C MET A 1 -6.39 -13.95 8.24
N SER A 2 -7.12 -13.62 7.17
CA SER A 2 -6.67 -12.63 6.21
C SER A 2 -7.05 -11.23 6.63
N TYR A 3 -6.24 -10.27 6.26
CA TYR A 3 -6.63 -8.86 6.36
C TYR A 3 -7.56 -8.53 5.21
N LYS A 4 -8.48 -7.60 5.47
CA LYS A 4 -9.33 -7.06 4.42
C LYS A 4 -8.62 -5.87 3.78
N LEU A 5 -8.87 -5.67 2.51
CA LEU A 5 -8.32 -4.55 1.77
C LEU A 5 -9.39 -3.47 1.63
N GLU A 6 -9.08 -2.26 2.07
CA GLU A 6 -9.97 -1.11 1.93
C GLU A 6 -9.21 0.06 1.34
N PHE A 7 -9.93 0.99 0.76
CA PHE A 7 -9.35 2.16 0.09
C PHE A 7 -10.02 3.44 0.54
N GLU A 8 -9.21 4.48 0.74
CA GLU A 8 -9.74 5.82 0.90
C GLU A 8 -10.33 6.28 -0.44
N GLY A 9 -11.36 7.14 -0.38
CA GLY A 9 -12.03 7.61 -1.60
C GLY A 9 -11.11 8.24 -2.61
N ARG A 10 -10.04 8.87 -2.15
CA ARG A 10 -9.04 9.51 -2.99
C ARG A 10 -8.32 8.55 -3.94
N VAL A 11 -8.23 7.28 -3.57
CA VAL A 11 -7.52 6.28 -4.36
C VAL A 11 -8.19 6.06 -5.72
N LYS A 12 -9.49 6.28 -5.82
CA LYS A 12 -10.18 6.19 -7.12
C LYS A 12 -9.57 7.13 -8.14
N LYS A 13 -9.23 8.34 -7.71
CA LYS A 13 -8.59 9.33 -8.59
C LYS A 13 -7.18 8.88 -8.96
N ASP A 14 -6.47 8.29 -8.00
CA ASP A 14 -5.13 7.77 -8.28
C ASP A 14 -5.18 6.68 -9.35
N PHE A 15 -6.13 5.75 -9.23
CA PHE A 15 -6.28 4.69 -10.23
C PHE A 15 -6.67 5.23 -11.61
N ALA A 16 -7.56 6.22 -11.63
CA ALA A 16 -7.92 6.84 -12.90
C ALA A 16 -6.71 7.50 -13.57
N GLY A 17 -5.82 8.09 -12.78
CA GLY A 17 -4.64 8.78 -13.30
C GLY A 17 -3.55 7.85 -13.84
N ILE A 18 -3.44 6.64 -13.31
CA ILE A 18 -2.38 5.71 -13.74
C ILE A 18 -2.83 4.76 -14.86
N GLY A 19 -4.10 4.79 -15.20
CA GLY A 19 -4.64 3.99 -16.29
C GLY A 19 -5.14 2.62 -15.86
N LYS A 20 -6.02 2.07 -16.70
CA LYS A 20 -6.71 0.81 -16.40
C LYS A 20 -5.74 -0.37 -16.25
N GLU A 21 -4.78 -0.49 -17.16
CA GLU A 21 -3.84 -1.60 -17.15
C GLU A 21 -3.03 -1.66 -15.87
N ASN A 22 -2.45 -0.52 -15.47
CA ASN A 22 -1.68 -0.45 -14.23
C ASN A 22 -2.56 -0.66 -13.01
N SER A 23 -3.79 -0.14 -13.05
CA SER A 23 -4.74 -0.30 -11.94
C SER A 23 -5.08 -1.75 -11.67
N VAL A 24 -5.28 -2.54 -12.71
CA VAL A 24 -5.57 -3.97 -12.58
C VAL A 24 -4.42 -4.69 -11.92
N ILE A 25 -3.19 -4.41 -12.35
CA ILE A 25 -1.99 -5.04 -11.79
C ILE A 25 -1.82 -4.67 -10.32
N ILE A 26 -1.96 -3.39 -10.00
CA ILE A 26 -1.79 -2.91 -8.63
C ILE A 26 -2.87 -3.48 -7.72
N MET A 27 -4.11 -3.53 -8.19
CA MET A 27 -5.21 -4.10 -7.42
C MET A 27 -4.94 -5.57 -7.08
N LYS A 28 -4.44 -6.32 -8.04
CA LYS A 28 -4.11 -7.74 -7.83
C LYS A 28 -3.01 -7.89 -6.78
N VAL A 29 -1.96 -7.09 -6.88
CA VAL A 29 -0.86 -7.15 -5.93
C VAL A 29 -1.33 -6.78 -4.52
N LEU A 30 -2.14 -5.73 -4.40
CA LEU A 30 -2.67 -5.31 -3.11
C LEU A 30 -3.59 -6.36 -2.50
N SER A 31 -4.41 -7.02 -3.32
CA SER A 31 -5.29 -8.08 -2.83
C SER A 31 -4.50 -9.25 -2.29
N GLU A 32 -3.46 -9.67 -3.00
CA GLU A 32 -2.59 -10.74 -2.55
C GLU A 32 -1.83 -10.33 -1.28
N PHE A 33 -1.39 -9.08 -1.23
CA PHE A 33 -0.69 -8.55 -0.07
C PHE A 33 -1.56 -8.63 1.20
N ALA A 34 -2.81 -8.17 1.10
CA ALA A 34 -3.72 -8.20 2.24
C ALA A 34 -4.06 -9.64 2.65
N THR A 35 -4.29 -10.51 1.67
CA THR A 35 -4.60 -11.91 1.93
C THR A 35 -3.48 -12.62 2.69
N ASN A 36 -2.23 -12.32 2.34
CA ASN A 36 -1.06 -12.98 2.92
C ASN A 36 -0.42 -12.19 4.06
N PHE A 37 -1.01 -11.06 4.43
CA PHE A 37 -0.39 -10.16 5.39
C PHE A 37 -0.24 -10.82 6.76
N SER A 38 0.94 -10.65 7.35
CA SER A 38 1.24 -11.05 8.72
C SER A 38 2.41 -10.17 9.16
N CYS A 39 2.66 -10.13 10.47
CA CYS A 39 3.80 -9.38 10.99
C CYS A 39 5.11 -9.92 10.43
N GLU A 40 5.21 -11.24 10.28
CA GLU A 40 6.41 -11.89 9.77
C GLU A 40 6.63 -11.53 8.30
N TYR A 41 5.58 -11.59 7.50
CA TYR A 41 5.64 -11.24 6.09
C TYR A 41 6.06 -9.77 5.91
N GLU A 42 5.47 -8.88 6.71
CA GLU A 42 5.81 -7.47 6.66
C GLU A 42 7.28 -7.25 7.03
N GLN A 43 7.77 -7.94 8.05
CA GLN A 43 9.17 -7.81 8.45
C GLN A 43 10.12 -8.22 7.33
N GLU A 44 9.79 -9.28 6.60
CA GLU A 44 10.59 -9.70 5.46
C GLU A 44 10.63 -8.62 4.38
N LEU A 45 9.49 -8.02 4.09
CA LEU A 45 9.42 -6.98 3.05
C LEU A 45 10.11 -5.70 3.50
N LEU A 46 10.12 -5.41 4.80
CA LEU A 46 10.88 -4.29 5.34
C LEU A 46 12.38 -4.50 5.18
N LYS A 47 12.85 -5.73 5.37
CA LYS A 47 14.28 -6.06 5.21
C LYS A 47 14.74 -5.85 3.78
N THR A 48 13.90 -6.16 2.80
CA THR A 48 14.25 -6.01 1.38
C THR A 48 13.95 -4.61 0.85
N THR A 49 13.48 -3.71 1.68
CA THR A 49 13.04 -2.36 1.36
C THR A 49 11.85 -2.30 0.40
N LYS A 50 11.17 -3.43 0.19
CA LYS A 50 9.92 -3.43 -0.58
C LYS A 50 8.83 -2.66 0.16
N ILE A 51 8.89 -2.69 1.50
CA ILE A 51 8.07 -1.85 2.36
C ILE A 51 9.02 -0.92 3.12
N LYS A 52 8.60 0.33 3.27
CA LYS A 52 9.30 1.30 4.13
C LYS A 52 8.30 2.02 5.00
N ALA A 53 8.67 2.21 6.26
CA ALA A 53 7.88 3.04 7.17
C ALA A 53 8.09 4.50 6.81
N LEU A 54 7.03 5.28 6.75
CA LEU A 54 7.12 6.70 6.48
C LEU A 54 7.31 7.47 7.79
N LYS A 55 8.17 8.48 7.75
CA LYS A 55 8.46 9.31 8.91
C LYS A 55 7.69 10.62 8.85
N GLY A 56 7.51 11.26 10.01
CA GLY A 56 6.92 12.59 10.07
C GLY A 56 5.41 12.64 10.11
N SER A 57 4.75 11.51 10.30
CA SER A 57 3.30 11.43 10.41
C SER A 57 2.91 11.03 11.83
N TYR A 58 1.76 11.53 12.30
CA TYR A 58 1.18 11.07 13.57
C TYR A 58 0.74 9.62 13.48
N GLU A 59 0.31 9.19 12.31
CA GLU A 59 -0.09 7.83 12.08
C GLU A 59 1.09 7.05 11.54
N ARG A 60 1.12 5.76 11.85
CA ARG A 60 2.14 4.89 11.28
C ARG A 60 1.71 4.50 9.89
N LEU A 61 2.32 5.13 8.91
CA LEU A 61 2.08 4.87 7.51
C LEU A 61 3.25 4.08 6.92
N TYR A 62 2.93 3.28 5.93
CA TYR A 62 3.92 2.45 5.23
C TYR A 62 3.78 2.64 3.74
N ARG A 63 4.87 2.39 3.05
CA ARG A 63 4.93 2.48 1.59
C ARG A 63 5.30 1.12 1.04
N LEU A 64 4.43 0.56 0.19
CA LEU A 64 4.67 -0.69 -0.51
C LEU A 64 5.05 -0.40 -1.95
N ARG A 65 6.20 -0.92 -2.39
CA ARG A 65 6.65 -0.76 -3.75
C ARG A 65 5.95 -1.78 -4.66
N ILE A 66 5.32 -1.28 -5.72
CA ILE A 66 4.66 -2.12 -6.73
C ILE A 66 5.10 -1.60 -8.09
N ARG A 67 6.14 -2.21 -8.67
CA ARG A 67 6.74 -1.77 -9.93
C ARG A 67 7.22 -0.31 -9.82
N SER A 68 6.78 0.57 -10.72
CA SER A 68 7.11 1.99 -10.69
C SER A 68 6.14 2.82 -9.85
N PHE A 69 5.26 2.15 -9.10
CA PHE A 69 4.28 2.80 -8.25
C PHE A 69 4.53 2.48 -6.79
N ARG A 70 3.91 3.29 -5.93
CA ARG A 70 3.97 3.11 -4.47
C ARG A 70 2.58 3.20 -3.90
N ALA A 71 2.20 2.22 -3.10
CA ALA A 71 0.93 2.25 -2.37
C ALA A 71 1.24 2.66 -0.93
N ILE A 72 0.59 3.71 -0.46
CA ILE A 72 0.72 4.16 0.91
C ILE A 72 -0.46 3.62 1.69
N TYR A 73 -0.17 2.89 2.76
CA TYR A 73 -1.22 2.23 3.53
C TYR A 73 -0.98 2.37 5.03
N LYS A 74 -2.03 2.14 5.78
CA LYS A 74 -1.92 1.94 7.23
C LYS A 74 -2.64 0.67 7.62
N LYS A 75 -2.25 0.12 8.76
CA LYS A 75 -2.82 -1.11 9.28
C LYS A 75 -3.80 -0.78 10.39
N LYS A 76 -4.97 -1.37 10.31
CA LYS A 76 -5.92 -1.34 11.41
C LYS A 76 -5.92 -2.73 12.03
N ASN A 77 -4.94 -2.97 12.88
CA ASN A 77 -4.70 -4.32 13.40
C ASN A 77 -5.88 -4.92 14.16
N ASN A 78 -6.60 -4.10 14.92
CA ASN A 78 -7.77 -4.59 15.66
C ASN A 78 -8.89 -5.04 14.75
N GLU A 79 -8.96 -4.51 13.54
CA GLU A 79 -10.00 -4.83 12.57
C GLU A 79 -9.48 -5.71 11.44
N LEU A 80 -8.19 -6.02 11.43
CA LEU A 80 -7.53 -6.80 10.37
C LEU A 80 -7.76 -6.16 9.00
N ILE A 81 -7.51 -4.86 8.90
CA ILE A 81 -7.69 -4.09 7.68
C ILE A 81 -6.37 -3.47 7.24
N ILE A 82 -6.10 -3.58 5.94
CA ILE A 82 -5.06 -2.80 5.26
C ILE A 82 -5.81 -1.70 4.52
N LEU A 83 -5.65 -0.47 4.99
CA LEU A 83 -6.31 0.69 4.38
C LEU A 83 -5.32 1.42 3.49
N VAL A 84 -5.59 1.42 2.19
CA VAL A 84 -4.75 2.11 1.21
C VAL A 84 -5.19 3.58 1.12
N LEU A 85 -4.25 4.48 1.37
CA LEU A 85 -4.51 5.92 1.39
C LEU A 85 -4.18 6.58 0.06
N ARG A 86 -3.16 6.10 -0.62
CA ARG A 86 -2.72 6.65 -1.90
C ARG A 86 -2.05 5.57 -2.74
N VAL A 87 -2.16 5.74 -4.05
CA VAL A 87 -1.33 4.99 -5.00
C VAL A 87 -0.71 6.04 -5.91
N VAL A 88 0.61 6.18 -5.86
CA VAL A 88 1.31 7.25 -6.56
C VAL A 88 2.50 6.69 -7.35
N ALA A 89 2.93 7.44 -8.37
CA ALA A 89 4.12 7.09 -9.11
C ALA A 89 5.35 7.25 -8.21
N ARG A 90 6.40 6.48 -8.49
CA ARG A 90 7.63 6.48 -7.69
C ARG A 90 8.15 7.88 -7.39
N LYS A 91 8.21 8.73 -8.41
CA LYS A 91 8.73 10.09 -8.27
C LYS A 91 7.92 10.94 -7.30
N ASP A 92 6.61 10.69 -7.21
CA ASP A 92 5.73 11.45 -6.34
C ASP A 92 5.78 10.97 -4.90
N ALA A 93 6.16 9.71 -4.68
CA ALA A 93 6.26 9.12 -3.35
C ALA A 93 7.41 9.72 -2.53
N TYR A 94 8.38 10.35 -3.17
CA TYR A 94 9.53 10.95 -2.51
C TYR A 94 9.34 12.43 -2.20
N ARG A 95 8.19 13.00 -2.46
CA ARG A 95 7.92 14.41 -2.24
C ARG A 95 7.24 14.72 -0.91
N GLU A 96 7.14 13.76 -0.06
CA GLU A 96 6.50 13.97 1.23
C GLU A 96 7.37 14.65 2.25
#